data_226aadf8a440d4eb5fff72f97295fa31
#
_entry.id   226aadf8a440d4eb5fff72f97295fa31
#
_cell.length_a   1.000
_cell.length_b   1.000
_cell.length_c   1.000
_cell.angle_alpha   90.00
_cell.angle_beta   90.00
_cell.angle_gamma   90.00
#
_symmetry.space_group_name_H-M   'P 1'
#
loop_
_entity.id
_entity.type
_entity.pdbx_description
1 polymer ?
#
loop_
_entity_poly.entity_id
_entity_poly.type
_entity_poly.pdbx_seq_one_letter_code
_entity_poly.pdbx_strand_id
1 'polypeptide(L)'
;MLDKKLFIFLALTILIECKHPILYEISTRPWLYELSKKYGKSITKLKDIPLEEFDYLKENGIEMVWMMGVWKLGEYGLNFDKQSDYSSVLPGWTPDDVIGSPYAISEYTCNPEIGTNDDLIWLREQLHSRNMKLMLDFVPNHSAVDAPTAASNPKLYVRAPAGKNDPKRYTDSGLSYGKDPYFDPWRDVIQWNYWEEETRKVMKDNLMTVLSYADGARCDMAHLVLNDVFGKTWEEELNAWGYTRPVNEFWEYAFNEVKAKYPNAILLAEVYEEWEIELLYKLGFTYTYDKALLDKLEGTPYEVNDYIHYKTESFWGHTAHFVENHDENRAVFNMGSVEKAKAAGTVAATLGGMIFMNHGQWSGYRNKLDVHLRRGADENEDYGTKKYYERLMKILQDPAFTGTNYYFVYNMSGDRKDDFIAYLREEGDSHYLVVVNYSNNSGCANVPIYNIEGNGDHTVHEVVDDVEYIRNVDTIRNEGLTVCLNGWQSQIFKYNY
;
A
#
# COMPACT_ATOMS: atom_id res chain seq x y z
N MET A 1 38.84 -14.19 -27.45
CA MET A 1 38.85 -14.16 -25.97
C MET A 1 38.07 -12.92 -25.52
N LEU A 2 36.75 -13.01 -25.53
CA LEU A 2 35.91 -11.96 -24.96
C LEU A 2 35.95 -12.11 -23.43
N ASP A 3 36.14 -10.98 -22.83
CA ASP A 3 36.63 -10.77 -21.48
C ASP A 3 35.67 -11.36 -20.43
N LYS A 4 36.13 -12.35 -19.68
CA LYS A 4 35.39 -12.91 -18.52
C LYS A 4 35.02 -11.84 -17.46
N LYS A 5 35.66 -10.68 -17.48
CA LYS A 5 35.37 -9.55 -16.61
C LYS A 5 34.05 -8.84 -16.98
N LEU A 6 33.66 -8.83 -18.26
CA LEU A 6 32.38 -8.24 -18.70
C LEU A 6 31.19 -9.10 -18.27
N PHE A 7 31.35 -10.44 -18.24
CA PHE A 7 30.32 -11.38 -17.80
C PHE A 7 30.10 -11.32 -16.28
N ILE A 8 31.17 -11.10 -15.50
CA ILE A 8 31.07 -10.94 -14.03
C ILE A 8 30.39 -9.60 -13.68
N PHE A 9 30.62 -8.53 -14.45
CA PHE A 9 29.97 -7.24 -14.22
C PHE A 9 28.47 -7.28 -14.59
N LEU A 10 28.06 -7.98 -15.66
CA LEU A 10 26.65 -8.21 -15.99
C LEU A 10 25.97 -9.16 -14.99
N ALA A 11 26.68 -10.18 -14.49
CA ALA A 11 26.12 -11.08 -13.48
C ALA A 11 25.99 -10.40 -12.10
N LEU A 12 26.90 -9.49 -11.73
CA LEU A 12 26.75 -8.69 -10.50
C LEU A 12 25.63 -7.64 -10.60
N THR A 13 25.35 -7.12 -11.80
CA THR A 13 24.26 -6.16 -11.99
C THR A 13 22.89 -6.84 -11.99
N ILE A 14 22.81 -8.13 -12.31
CA ILE A 14 21.57 -8.94 -12.29
C ILE A 14 21.23 -9.44 -10.88
N LEU A 15 22.20 -9.50 -9.95
CA LEU A 15 21.99 -9.97 -8.57
C LEU A 15 21.58 -8.88 -7.58
N ILE A 16 21.36 -7.63 -8.02
CA ILE A 16 20.97 -6.50 -7.15
C ILE A 16 19.44 -6.21 -7.23
N GLU A 17 18.66 -6.95 -8.02
CA GLU A 17 17.30 -6.56 -8.39
C GLU A 17 16.13 -7.35 -7.75
N CYS A 18 16.31 -7.97 -6.59
CA CYS A 18 15.17 -8.64 -5.94
C CYS A 18 14.80 -8.05 -4.57
N LYS A 19 15.14 -6.79 -4.31
CA LYS A 19 14.75 -6.15 -3.06
C LYS A 19 13.43 -5.40 -3.23
N HIS A 20 12.38 -5.88 -2.55
CA HIS A 20 11.09 -5.22 -2.49
C HIS A 20 11.13 -4.07 -1.48
N PRO A 21 10.60 -2.88 -1.81
CA PRO A 21 10.69 -1.73 -0.92
C PRO A 21 9.71 -1.83 0.25
N ILE A 22 10.09 -1.17 1.34
CA ILE A 22 9.18 -0.86 2.44
C ILE A 22 8.57 0.50 2.14
N LEU A 23 7.26 0.51 1.85
CA LEU A 23 6.45 1.68 1.56
C LEU A 23 5.83 2.24 2.85
N TYR A 24 5.90 3.56 3.03
CA TYR A 24 5.24 4.27 4.11
C TYR A 24 4.28 5.32 3.56
N GLU A 25 2.99 5.11 3.79
CA GLU A 25 1.91 6.01 3.39
C GLU A 25 1.73 7.15 4.38
N ILE A 26 1.59 8.36 3.88
CA ILE A 26 1.37 9.58 4.66
C ILE A 26 0.23 10.39 4.04
N SER A 27 -0.82 10.65 4.80
CA SER A 27 -1.82 11.67 4.47
C SER A 27 -1.21 13.05 4.66
N THR A 28 -0.83 13.73 3.58
CA THR A 28 0.06 14.91 3.61
C THR A 28 -0.42 16.03 4.52
N ARG A 29 -1.64 16.54 4.33
CA ARG A 29 -2.15 17.69 5.10
C ARG A 29 -2.39 17.36 6.58
N PRO A 30 -2.94 16.21 6.95
CA PRO A 30 -2.99 15.77 8.33
C PRO A 30 -1.62 15.62 8.98
N TRP A 31 -0.65 15.09 8.28
CA TRP A 31 0.72 14.96 8.80
C TRP A 31 1.37 16.34 9.06
N LEU A 32 1.21 17.30 8.15
CA LEU A 32 1.68 18.68 8.37
C LEU A 32 1.04 19.31 9.62
N TYR A 33 -0.24 19.02 9.86
CA TYR A 33 -0.93 19.45 11.09
C TYR A 33 -0.33 18.79 12.34
N GLU A 34 -0.09 17.48 12.32
CA GLU A 34 0.54 16.75 13.42
C GLU A 34 1.95 17.27 13.70
N LEU A 35 2.75 17.52 12.65
CA LEU A 35 4.07 18.12 12.79
C LEU A 35 4.00 19.53 13.39
N SER A 36 3.00 20.31 13.02
CA SER A 36 2.79 21.64 13.65
C SER A 36 2.58 21.53 15.15
N LYS A 37 1.82 20.54 15.62
CA LYS A 37 1.63 20.25 17.04
C LYS A 37 2.93 19.76 17.69
N LYS A 38 3.60 18.78 17.06
CA LYS A 38 4.84 18.17 17.55
C LYS A 38 5.95 19.19 17.79
N TYR A 39 6.12 20.13 16.86
CA TYR A 39 7.19 21.14 16.91
C TYR A 39 6.76 22.49 17.49
N GLY A 40 5.49 22.68 17.83
CA GLY A 40 4.98 23.94 18.37
C GLY A 40 5.14 25.14 17.43
N LYS A 41 5.16 24.90 16.11
CA LYS A 41 5.29 25.94 15.08
C LYS A 41 4.38 25.61 13.89
N SER A 42 4.03 26.63 13.10
CA SER A 42 3.24 26.41 11.88
C SER A 42 4.06 25.65 10.82
N ILE A 43 3.63 24.46 10.47
CA ILE A 43 4.16 23.62 9.38
C ILE A 43 3.01 23.33 8.43
N THR A 44 2.93 24.10 7.35
CA THR A 44 1.81 24.03 6.40
C THR A 44 2.26 23.72 4.98
N LYS A 45 3.55 23.85 4.70
CA LYS A 45 4.14 23.61 3.38
C LYS A 45 5.09 22.44 3.42
N LEU A 46 5.27 21.78 2.29
CA LEU A 46 6.22 20.68 2.15
C LEU A 46 7.64 21.09 2.58
N LYS A 47 8.09 22.29 2.24
CA LYS A 47 9.40 22.83 2.65
C LYS A 47 9.53 23.17 4.13
N ASP A 48 8.42 23.23 4.88
CA ASP A 48 8.46 23.46 6.32
C ASP A 48 8.73 22.19 7.11
N ILE A 49 8.65 21.01 6.46
CA ILE A 49 8.85 19.71 7.09
C ILE A 49 10.26 19.64 7.68
N PRO A 50 10.41 19.37 8.99
CA PRO A 50 11.71 19.15 9.59
C PRO A 50 12.41 17.95 8.98
N LEU A 51 13.67 18.09 8.60
CA LEU A 51 14.42 17.04 7.91
C LEU A 51 14.62 15.79 8.76
N GLU A 52 14.64 15.94 10.08
CA GLU A 52 14.70 14.84 11.05
C GLU A 52 13.52 13.85 10.93
N GLU A 53 12.38 14.27 10.37
CA GLU A 53 11.27 13.35 10.11
C GLU A 53 11.64 12.36 9.00
N PHE A 54 12.32 12.83 7.96
CA PHE A 54 12.83 11.94 6.91
C PHE A 54 13.99 11.07 7.41
N ASP A 55 14.84 11.61 8.28
CA ASP A 55 15.91 10.83 8.91
C ASP A 55 15.32 9.69 9.75
N TYR A 56 14.28 9.96 10.54
CA TYR A 56 13.57 8.96 11.34
C TYR A 56 12.95 7.84 10.45
N LEU A 57 12.32 8.19 9.34
CA LEU A 57 11.79 7.18 8.40
C LEU A 57 12.91 6.31 7.85
N LYS A 58 14.03 6.92 7.45
CA LYS A 58 15.19 6.18 6.93
C LYS A 58 15.82 5.26 7.97
N GLU A 59 15.99 5.73 9.20
CA GLU A 59 16.54 4.94 10.31
C GLU A 59 15.68 3.70 10.63
N ASN A 60 14.38 3.79 10.38
CA ASN A 60 13.46 2.67 10.48
C ASN A 60 13.30 1.86 9.18
N GLY A 61 14.20 2.02 8.21
CA GLY A 61 14.28 1.18 7.02
C GLY A 61 13.28 1.51 5.91
N ILE A 62 12.57 2.63 5.99
CA ILE A 62 11.67 3.06 4.91
C ILE A 62 12.50 3.35 3.65
N GLU A 63 12.02 2.84 2.54
CA GLU A 63 12.67 2.97 1.22
C GLU A 63 11.83 3.75 0.22
N MET A 64 10.52 3.84 0.47
CA MET A 64 9.61 4.62 -0.36
C MET A 64 8.56 5.31 0.53
N VAL A 65 8.32 6.58 0.27
CA VAL A 65 7.28 7.37 0.95
C VAL A 65 6.19 7.70 -0.05
N TRP A 66 4.96 7.31 0.25
CA TRP A 66 3.80 7.75 -0.51
C TRP A 66 3.16 8.94 0.20
N MET A 67 3.22 10.11 -0.46
CA MET A 67 2.59 11.35 0.02
C MET A 67 1.22 11.50 -0.64
N MET A 68 0.17 11.08 0.04
CA MET A 68 -1.21 11.15 -0.44
C MET A 68 -1.75 12.57 -0.39
N GLY A 69 -2.51 12.98 -1.41
CA GLY A 69 -3.27 14.23 -1.42
C GLY A 69 -2.45 15.48 -1.67
N VAL A 70 -1.43 15.39 -2.56
CA VAL A 70 -0.57 16.54 -2.90
C VAL A 70 -1.12 17.38 -4.06
N TRP A 71 -2.09 16.88 -4.81
CA TRP A 71 -2.56 17.54 -6.03
C TRP A 71 -3.61 18.63 -5.77
N LYS A 72 -3.73 19.55 -6.72
CA LYS A 72 -4.76 20.57 -6.71
C LYS A 72 -6.14 19.95 -6.84
N LEU A 73 -7.03 20.29 -5.91
CA LEU A 73 -8.40 19.77 -5.83
C LEU A 73 -9.41 20.73 -6.51
N GLY A 74 -10.60 20.19 -6.81
CA GLY A 74 -11.74 20.98 -7.23
C GLY A 74 -12.39 21.71 -6.04
N GLU A 75 -12.89 22.93 -6.31
CA GLU A 75 -13.62 23.70 -5.29
C GLU A 75 -15.05 23.17 -5.08
N TYR A 76 -15.64 22.56 -6.11
CA TYR A 76 -16.99 22.00 -6.03
C TYR A 76 -17.06 20.90 -4.95
N GLY A 77 -16.17 19.91 -5.01
CA GLY A 77 -16.09 18.84 -4.04
C GLY A 77 -15.85 19.37 -2.63
N LEU A 78 -14.88 20.25 -2.45
CA LEU A 78 -14.61 20.88 -1.15
C LEU A 78 -15.84 21.57 -0.55
N ASN A 79 -16.60 22.30 -1.36
CA ASN A 79 -17.80 22.99 -0.90
C ASN A 79 -18.96 22.02 -0.60
N PHE A 80 -19.01 20.90 -1.31
CA PHE A 80 -19.96 19.81 -1.04
C PHE A 80 -19.62 19.13 0.28
N ASP A 81 -18.36 18.77 0.52
CA ASP A 81 -17.89 18.09 1.72
C ASP A 81 -18.07 18.92 2.98
N LYS A 82 -17.93 20.24 2.90
CA LYS A 82 -18.20 21.18 4.02
C LYS A 82 -19.65 21.14 4.52
N GLN A 83 -20.57 20.57 3.76
CA GLN A 83 -21.97 20.40 4.17
C GLN A 83 -22.22 19.08 4.91
N SER A 84 -21.25 18.17 4.92
CA SER A 84 -21.32 16.88 5.60
C SER A 84 -21.09 17.03 7.11
N ASP A 85 -21.59 16.08 7.89
CA ASP A 85 -21.34 16.03 9.35
C ASP A 85 -20.25 15.02 9.67
N TYR A 86 -19.14 15.51 10.23
CA TYR A 86 -18.00 14.70 10.64
C TYR A 86 -17.95 14.44 12.16
N SER A 87 -19.01 14.75 12.90
CA SER A 87 -19.05 14.63 14.37
C SER A 87 -18.74 13.22 14.88
N SER A 88 -19.06 12.19 14.09
CA SER A 88 -18.81 10.79 14.45
C SER A 88 -17.33 10.39 14.40
N VAL A 89 -16.55 10.99 13.51
CA VAL A 89 -15.13 10.69 13.30
C VAL A 89 -14.20 11.75 13.92
N LEU A 90 -14.69 12.99 14.05
CA LEU A 90 -13.94 14.09 14.65
C LEU A 90 -14.87 14.93 15.55
N PRO A 91 -15.08 14.58 16.81
CA PRO A 91 -15.83 15.41 17.75
C PRO A 91 -15.25 16.81 17.86
N GLY A 92 -16.11 17.83 17.70
CA GLY A 92 -15.67 19.23 17.70
C GLY A 92 -15.01 19.70 16.42
N TRP A 93 -15.25 19.03 15.30
CA TRP A 93 -14.86 19.48 13.97
C TRP A 93 -15.51 20.84 13.61
N THR A 94 -14.90 21.54 12.68
CA THR A 94 -15.38 22.79 12.11
C THR A 94 -15.22 22.75 10.59
N PRO A 95 -15.91 23.59 9.83
CA PRO A 95 -15.70 23.68 8.36
C PRO A 95 -14.24 23.94 7.93
N ASP A 96 -13.42 24.53 8.81
CA ASP A 96 -12.00 24.76 8.54
C ASP A 96 -11.16 23.47 8.62
N ASP A 97 -11.69 22.43 9.25
CA ASP A 97 -11.08 21.10 9.27
C ASP A 97 -11.29 20.34 7.96
N VAL A 98 -12.27 20.75 7.13
CA VAL A 98 -12.61 20.07 5.88
C VAL A 98 -11.70 20.56 4.76
N ILE A 99 -10.95 19.63 4.16
CA ILE A 99 -9.95 19.89 3.12
C ILE A 99 -10.33 19.30 1.75
N GLY A 100 -11.48 18.62 1.66
CA GLY A 100 -11.98 17.92 0.47
C GLY A 100 -11.29 16.59 0.20
N SER A 101 -11.89 15.77 -0.65
CA SER A 101 -11.35 14.50 -1.08
C SER A 101 -9.99 14.68 -1.79
N PRO A 102 -8.93 13.97 -1.37
CA PRO A 102 -7.64 14.00 -2.06
C PRO A 102 -7.71 13.43 -3.48
N TYR A 103 -8.79 12.76 -3.82
CA TYR A 103 -9.03 12.11 -5.12
C TYR A 103 -9.89 12.95 -6.07
N ALA A 104 -10.52 14.03 -5.61
CA ALA A 104 -11.22 14.99 -6.45
C ALA A 104 -10.22 15.97 -7.11
N ILE A 105 -9.30 15.43 -7.92
CA ILE A 105 -8.20 16.16 -8.55
C ILE A 105 -8.73 17.01 -9.71
N SER A 106 -8.45 18.31 -9.68
CA SER A 106 -8.74 19.20 -10.80
C SER A 106 -7.58 19.31 -11.79
N GLU A 107 -6.34 19.30 -11.30
CA GLU A 107 -5.12 19.38 -12.11
C GLU A 107 -3.95 18.68 -11.39
N TYR A 108 -3.07 18.01 -12.16
CA TYR A 108 -1.83 17.40 -11.62
C TYR A 108 -0.74 18.46 -11.42
N THR A 109 -1.04 19.45 -10.57
CA THR A 109 -0.12 20.46 -10.04
C THR A 109 -0.20 20.43 -8.52
N CYS A 110 0.88 20.82 -7.85
CA CYS A 110 0.90 20.82 -6.39
C CYS A 110 -0.25 21.68 -5.83
N ASN A 111 -0.90 21.17 -4.80
CA ASN A 111 -1.95 21.92 -4.10
C ASN A 111 -1.35 23.20 -3.47
N PRO A 112 -1.87 24.39 -3.80
CA PRO A 112 -1.31 25.65 -3.32
C PRO A 112 -1.37 25.82 -1.80
N GLU A 113 -2.20 25.04 -1.10
CA GLU A 113 -2.21 25.01 0.37
C GLU A 113 -0.92 24.44 0.94
N ILE A 114 -0.26 23.49 0.25
CA ILE A 114 0.92 22.80 0.75
C ILE A 114 2.22 23.16 0.02
N GLY A 115 2.16 23.89 -1.09
CA GLY A 115 3.37 24.29 -1.80
C GLY A 115 3.17 24.59 -3.28
N THR A 116 4.25 24.36 -4.01
CA THR A 116 4.37 24.54 -5.47
C THR A 116 4.94 23.25 -6.10
N ASN A 117 4.96 23.18 -7.43
CA ASN A 117 5.60 22.07 -8.14
C ASN A 117 7.10 21.93 -7.79
N ASP A 118 7.79 23.07 -7.55
CA ASP A 118 9.19 23.04 -7.10
C ASP A 118 9.35 22.45 -5.70
N ASP A 119 8.30 22.52 -4.87
CA ASP A 119 8.31 21.92 -3.54
C ASP A 119 8.16 20.38 -3.61
N LEU A 120 7.46 19.85 -4.63
CA LEU A 120 7.43 18.40 -4.90
C LEU A 120 8.81 17.91 -5.37
N ILE A 121 9.49 18.66 -6.22
CA ILE A 121 10.85 18.34 -6.66
C ILE A 121 11.80 18.36 -5.46
N TRP A 122 11.73 19.38 -4.62
CA TRP A 122 12.51 19.48 -3.39
C TRP A 122 12.26 18.30 -2.45
N LEU A 123 11.00 17.92 -2.24
CA LEU A 123 10.63 16.77 -1.42
C LEU A 123 11.29 15.48 -1.94
N ARG A 124 11.19 15.22 -3.25
CA ARG A 124 11.85 14.06 -3.86
C ARG A 124 13.37 14.10 -3.65
N GLU A 125 14.02 15.26 -3.80
CA GLU A 125 15.45 15.43 -3.57
C GLU A 125 15.84 15.16 -2.11
N GLN A 126 14.99 15.58 -1.13
CA GLN A 126 15.23 15.27 0.30
C GLN A 126 15.16 13.76 0.58
N LEU A 127 14.20 13.06 -0.05
CA LEU A 127 14.11 11.61 0.04
C LEU A 127 15.29 10.91 -0.65
N HIS A 128 15.65 11.35 -1.86
CA HIS A 128 16.81 10.80 -2.61
C HIS A 128 18.13 10.96 -1.86
N SER A 129 18.35 12.09 -1.19
CA SER A 129 19.55 12.31 -0.38
C SER A 129 19.70 11.30 0.77
N ARG A 130 18.62 10.59 1.12
CA ARG A 130 18.52 9.52 2.12
C ARG A 130 18.35 8.12 1.51
N ASN A 131 18.54 7.98 0.20
CA ASN A 131 18.26 6.74 -0.54
C ASN A 131 16.81 6.23 -0.33
N MET A 132 15.85 7.15 -0.27
CA MET A 132 14.42 6.86 -0.29
C MET A 132 13.81 7.39 -1.59
N LYS A 133 12.67 6.83 -1.99
CA LYS A 133 11.91 7.19 -3.19
C LYS A 133 10.61 7.89 -2.80
N LEU A 134 10.08 8.69 -3.73
CA LEU A 134 8.77 9.32 -3.61
C LEU A 134 7.74 8.60 -4.47
N MET A 135 6.58 8.27 -3.91
CA MET A 135 5.38 7.84 -4.63
C MET A 135 4.28 8.89 -4.48
N LEU A 136 3.54 9.14 -5.56
CA LEU A 136 2.39 10.06 -5.59
C LEU A 136 1.19 9.37 -6.23
N ASP A 137 -0.03 9.89 -5.96
CA ASP A 137 -1.25 9.35 -6.55
C ASP A 137 -1.39 9.70 -8.03
N PHE A 138 -1.86 8.73 -8.79
CA PHE A 138 -2.49 8.91 -10.10
C PHE A 138 -3.92 8.37 -10.03
N VAL A 139 -4.91 9.22 -10.32
CA VAL A 139 -6.34 8.89 -10.29
C VAL A 139 -6.84 8.70 -11.72
N PRO A 140 -6.86 7.45 -12.23
CA PRO A 140 -7.23 7.22 -13.61
C PRO A 140 -8.74 7.33 -13.84
N ASN A 141 -9.57 6.95 -12.86
CA ASN A 141 -11.00 6.75 -13.07
C ASN A 141 -11.76 8.07 -13.28
N HIS A 142 -11.43 9.12 -12.55
CA HIS A 142 -12.23 10.35 -12.49
C HIS A 142 -11.38 11.61 -12.29
N SER A 143 -12.01 12.77 -12.41
CA SER A 143 -11.45 14.06 -11.99
C SER A 143 -12.50 14.87 -11.24
N ALA A 144 -12.11 15.99 -10.63
CA ALA A 144 -13.06 16.90 -10.00
C ALA A 144 -14.16 17.35 -10.97
N VAL A 145 -15.37 17.54 -10.46
CA VAL A 145 -16.54 18.03 -11.25
C VAL A 145 -16.23 19.35 -11.98
N ASP A 146 -15.49 20.23 -11.35
CA ASP A 146 -15.10 21.54 -11.85
C ASP A 146 -13.66 21.58 -12.41
N ALA A 147 -13.11 20.44 -12.80
CA ALA A 147 -11.84 20.40 -13.51
C ALA A 147 -11.92 21.24 -14.79
N PRO A 148 -10.89 22.03 -15.15
CA PRO A 148 -10.90 22.89 -16.34
C PRO A 148 -11.24 22.15 -17.63
N THR A 149 -10.87 20.89 -17.74
CA THR A 149 -11.15 19.99 -18.86
C THR A 149 -12.64 19.64 -19.00
N ALA A 150 -13.41 19.66 -17.91
CA ALA A 150 -14.86 19.41 -17.94
C ALA A 150 -15.61 20.43 -18.81
N ALA A 151 -15.23 21.70 -18.71
CA ALA A 151 -15.82 22.78 -19.50
C ALA A 151 -15.20 22.90 -20.90
N SER A 152 -13.88 22.75 -21.02
CA SER A 152 -13.15 22.97 -22.27
C SER A 152 -13.27 21.81 -23.27
N ASN A 153 -13.37 20.57 -22.79
CA ASN A 153 -13.48 19.38 -23.63
C ASN A 153 -14.34 18.28 -22.99
N PRO A 154 -15.68 18.46 -22.92
CA PRO A 154 -16.59 17.51 -22.28
C PRO A 154 -16.62 16.12 -22.95
N LYS A 155 -16.06 15.95 -24.14
CA LYS A 155 -15.95 14.65 -24.81
C LYS A 155 -15.01 13.68 -24.10
N LEU A 156 -14.08 14.21 -23.31
CA LEU A 156 -13.16 13.40 -22.51
C LEU A 156 -13.89 12.59 -21.43
N TYR A 157 -15.14 12.91 -21.15
CA TYR A 157 -15.90 12.34 -20.05
C TYR A 157 -17.08 11.49 -20.55
N VAL A 158 -17.52 10.55 -19.71
CA VAL A 158 -18.76 9.82 -19.92
C VAL A 158 -19.93 10.79 -19.80
N ARG A 159 -20.84 10.78 -20.76
CA ARG A 159 -21.96 11.73 -20.87
C ARG A 159 -23.30 11.04 -20.73
N ALA A 160 -24.24 11.72 -20.13
CA ALA A 160 -25.63 11.26 -20.04
C ALA A 160 -26.19 10.95 -21.45
N PRO A 161 -26.98 9.88 -21.62
CA PRO A 161 -27.76 9.67 -22.82
C PRO A 161 -28.70 10.84 -23.09
N ALA A 162 -28.97 11.12 -24.37
CA ALA A 162 -29.81 12.25 -24.76
C ALA A 162 -31.18 12.20 -24.05
N GLY A 163 -31.55 13.33 -23.41
CA GLY A 163 -32.79 13.46 -22.65
C GLY A 163 -32.78 12.84 -21.23
N LYS A 164 -31.67 12.24 -20.78
CA LYS A 164 -31.46 11.82 -19.40
C LYS A 164 -30.87 12.93 -18.57
N ASN A 165 -31.44 13.17 -17.37
CA ASN A 165 -31.04 14.25 -16.46
C ASN A 165 -31.15 13.84 -14.98
N ASP A 166 -30.97 12.54 -14.68
CA ASP A 166 -30.99 12.08 -13.29
C ASP A 166 -29.88 12.77 -12.46
N PRO A 167 -30.24 13.64 -11.50
CA PRO A 167 -29.25 14.42 -10.74
C PRO A 167 -28.42 13.55 -9.76
N LYS A 168 -28.76 12.26 -9.58
CA LYS A 168 -27.93 11.33 -8.83
C LYS A 168 -26.81 10.72 -9.66
N ARG A 169 -26.97 10.72 -10.99
CA ARG A 169 -26.02 10.10 -11.93
C ARG A 169 -25.24 11.11 -12.74
N TYR A 170 -25.83 12.28 -12.99
CA TYR A 170 -25.28 13.26 -13.92
C TYR A 170 -25.22 14.65 -13.30
N THR A 171 -24.20 15.41 -13.68
CA THR A 171 -24.11 16.85 -13.39
C THR A 171 -25.13 17.64 -14.19
N ASP A 172 -25.35 18.92 -13.85
CA ASP A 172 -26.20 19.82 -14.62
C ASP A 172 -25.73 20.01 -16.06
N SER A 173 -24.42 19.82 -16.32
CA SER A 173 -23.84 19.85 -17.68
C SER A 173 -23.97 18.53 -18.42
N GLY A 174 -24.58 17.50 -17.83
CA GLY A 174 -24.80 16.18 -18.43
C GLY A 174 -23.56 15.28 -18.46
N LEU A 175 -22.56 15.53 -17.62
CA LEU A 175 -21.44 14.62 -17.40
C LEU A 175 -21.79 13.63 -16.32
N SER A 176 -21.36 12.38 -16.48
CA SER A 176 -21.58 11.33 -15.47
C SER A 176 -20.67 11.55 -14.26
N TYR A 177 -21.23 11.46 -13.06
CA TYR A 177 -20.42 11.35 -11.85
C TYR A 177 -19.59 10.09 -11.88
N GLY A 178 -18.37 10.14 -11.30
CA GLY A 178 -17.53 8.98 -11.14
C GLY A 178 -18.17 7.92 -10.25
N LYS A 179 -17.96 6.66 -10.56
CA LYS A 179 -18.43 5.54 -9.74
C LYS A 179 -17.63 4.28 -10.00
N ASP A 180 -17.78 3.32 -9.12
CA ASP A 180 -17.50 1.91 -9.35
C ASP A 180 -18.78 1.12 -9.72
N PRO A 181 -18.67 -0.20 -10.00
CA PRO A 181 -19.83 -1.04 -10.31
C PRO A 181 -20.80 -1.28 -9.16
N TYR A 182 -20.41 -1.03 -7.90
CA TYR A 182 -21.07 -1.56 -6.70
C TYR A 182 -21.76 -0.49 -5.87
N PHE A 183 -21.25 0.77 -5.89
CA PHE A 183 -21.73 1.86 -5.03
C PHE A 183 -22.41 2.99 -5.82
N ASP A 184 -23.09 3.87 -5.10
CA ASP A 184 -23.66 5.08 -5.65
C ASP A 184 -22.56 6.02 -6.20
N PRO A 185 -22.86 6.83 -7.23
CA PRO A 185 -21.89 7.76 -7.81
C PRO A 185 -21.34 8.78 -6.80
N TRP A 186 -20.03 9.02 -6.87
CA TRP A 186 -19.34 10.04 -6.09
C TRP A 186 -19.64 11.44 -6.65
N ARG A 187 -20.23 12.28 -5.85
CA ARG A 187 -20.82 13.56 -6.29
C ARG A 187 -19.81 14.68 -6.50
N ASP A 188 -18.59 14.54 -6.05
CA ASP A 188 -17.47 15.47 -6.14
C ASP A 188 -16.61 15.28 -7.40
N VAL A 189 -16.82 14.19 -8.16
CA VAL A 189 -16.00 13.80 -9.30
C VAL A 189 -16.82 13.38 -10.53
N ILE A 190 -16.19 13.48 -11.72
CA ILE A 190 -16.77 13.09 -13.01
C ILE A 190 -15.90 12.04 -13.70
N GLN A 191 -16.54 11.15 -14.43
CA GLN A 191 -15.97 9.95 -15.02
C GLN A 191 -15.25 10.24 -16.32
N TRP A 192 -13.95 9.91 -16.43
CA TRP A 192 -13.23 9.87 -17.71
C TRP A 192 -13.80 8.78 -18.64
N ASN A 193 -13.83 9.05 -19.97
CA ASN A 193 -14.31 8.10 -20.96
C ASN A 193 -13.13 7.38 -21.64
N TYR A 194 -12.79 6.22 -21.17
CA TYR A 194 -11.66 5.43 -21.69
C TYR A 194 -11.91 4.80 -23.08
N TRP A 195 -13.13 4.88 -23.61
CA TRP A 195 -13.42 4.50 -24.99
C TRP A 195 -13.30 5.67 -25.98
N GLU A 196 -12.89 6.84 -25.49
CA GLU A 196 -12.44 7.97 -26.29
C GLU A 196 -10.91 8.01 -26.38
N GLU A 197 -10.35 8.00 -27.58
CA GLU A 197 -8.89 7.94 -27.79
C GLU A 197 -8.17 9.16 -27.19
N GLU A 198 -8.78 10.35 -27.31
CA GLU A 198 -8.21 11.58 -26.74
C GLU A 198 -8.11 11.51 -25.21
N THR A 199 -9.08 10.90 -24.53
CA THR A 199 -9.03 10.67 -23.10
C THR A 199 -7.84 9.80 -22.71
N ARG A 200 -7.62 8.70 -23.42
CA ARG A 200 -6.48 7.82 -23.15
C ARG A 200 -5.15 8.55 -23.29
N LYS A 201 -5.04 9.43 -24.29
CA LYS A 201 -3.85 10.27 -24.47
C LYS A 201 -3.66 11.24 -23.30
N VAL A 202 -4.71 11.99 -22.94
CA VAL A 202 -4.67 12.95 -21.82
C VAL A 202 -4.29 12.25 -20.52
N MET A 203 -4.88 11.08 -20.22
CA MET A 203 -4.61 10.35 -18.99
C MET A 203 -3.21 9.72 -18.96
N LYS A 204 -2.69 9.26 -20.10
CA LYS A 204 -1.29 8.87 -20.21
C LYS A 204 -0.35 10.06 -19.93
N ASP A 205 -0.64 11.24 -20.51
CA ASP A 205 0.17 12.44 -20.30
C ASP A 205 0.10 12.93 -18.84
N ASN A 206 -1.05 12.75 -18.17
CA ASN A 206 -1.19 12.99 -16.73
C ASN A 206 -0.32 12.03 -15.90
N LEU A 207 -0.31 10.72 -16.21
CA LEU A 207 0.58 9.77 -15.54
C LEU A 207 2.06 10.12 -15.75
N MET A 208 2.43 10.55 -16.95
CA MET A 208 3.78 11.05 -17.24
C MET A 208 4.11 12.31 -16.44
N THR A 209 3.13 13.17 -16.17
CA THR A 209 3.28 14.35 -15.31
C THR A 209 3.52 13.93 -13.86
N VAL A 210 2.75 13.00 -13.32
CA VAL A 210 2.98 12.45 -11.97
C VAL A 210 4.40 11.92 -11.84
N LEU A 211 4.83 11.09 -12.78
CA LEU A 211 6.18 10.49 -12.77
C LEU A 211 7.32 11.50 -13.04
N SER A 212 7.01 12.71 -13.51
CA SER A 212 8.01 13.77 -13.58
C SER A 212 8.39 14.32 -12.20
N TYR A 213 7.51 14.18 -11.21
CA TYR A 213 7.71 14.61 -9.83
C TYR A 213 8.07 13.47 -8.88
N ALA A 214 7.79 12.20 -9.24
CA ALA A 214 7.91 11.05 -8.35
C ALA A 214 8.71 9.90 -8.99
N ASP A 215 9.09 8.93 -8.17
CA ASP A 215 9.76 7.68 -8.59
C ASP A 215 8.76 6.53 -8.79
N GLY A 216 7.51 6.76 -8.41
CA GLY A 216 6.43 5.81 -8.58
C GLY A 216 5.06 6.49 -8.50
N ALA A 217 4.04 5.75 -8.92
CA ALA A 217 2.66 6.17 -8.84
C ALA A 217 1.80 5.08 -8.18
N ARG A 218 1.02 5.47 -7.17
CA ARG A 218 -0.11 4.67 -6.72
C ARG A 218 -1.30 5.02 -7.63
N CYS A 219 -1.79 4.03 -8.34
CA CYS A 219 -2.88 4.19 -9.29
C CYS A 219 -4.20 3.84 -8.60
N ASP A 220 -4.99 4.87 -8.33
CA ASP A 220 -6.29 4.79 -7.67
C ASP A 220 -7.26 3.94 -8.49
N MET A 221 -7.95 2.98 -7.84
CA MET A 221 -8.97 2.14 -8.47
C MET A 221 -8.57 1.66 -9.87
N ALA A 222 -7.34 1.15 -10.02
CA ALA A 222 -6.70 0.88 -11.32
C ALA A 222 -7.49 -0.09 -12.23
N HIS A 223 -8.29 -0.97 -11.64
CA HIS A 223 -9.11 -1.94 -12.34
C HIS A 223 -10.33 -1.32 -13.05
N LEU A 224 -10.83 -0.15 -12.58
CA LEU A 224 -12.04 0.47 -13.14
C LEU A 224 -11.87 0.93 -14.60
N VAL A 225 -10.64 1.10 -15.06
CA VAL A 225 -10.35 1.49 -16.43
C VAL A 225 -10.06 0.30 -17.37
N LEU A 226 -10.08 -0.94 -16.84
CA LEU A 226 -10.02 -2.14 -17.66
C LEU A 226 -11.25 -2.20 -18.59
N ASN A 227 -11.04 -2.51 -19.85
CA ASN A 227 -12.09 -2.45 -20.88
C ASN A 227 -13.36 -3.24 -20.51
N ASP A 228 -13.23 -4.40 -19.86
CA ASP A 228 -14.38 -5.20 -19.44
C ASP A 228 -15.13 -4.58 -18.26
N VAL A 229 -14.41 -4.07 -17.27
CA VAL A 229 -15.00 -3.41 -16.09
C VAL A 229 -15.67 -2.10 -16.52
N PHE A 230 -14.94 -1.26 -17.25
CA PHE A 230 -15.42 0.02 -17.75
C PHE A 230 -16.65 -0.14 -18.65
N GLY A 231 -16.58 -1.07 -19.61
CA GLY A 231 -17.68 -1.33 -20.56
C GLY A 231 -18.97 -1.78 -19.88
N LYS A 232 -18.87 -2.65 -18.85
CA LYS A 232 -20.03 -3.08 -18.05
C LYS A 232 -20.60 -1.97 -17.18
N THR A 233 -19.73 -1.18 -16.57
CA THR A 233 -20.12 -0.09 -15.66
C THR A 233 -20.87 1.03 -16.40
N TRP A 234 -20.48 1.31 -17.66
CA TRP A 234 -20.95 2.44 -18.45
C TRP A 234 -21.70 2.04 -19.73
N GLU A 235 -22.21 0.81 -19.79
CA GLU A 235 -22.84 0.23 -20.99
C GLU A 235 -23.92 1.13 -21.60
N GLU A 236 -24.81 1.68 -20.76
CA GLU A 236 -25.91 2.55 -21.22
C GLU A 236 -25.39 3.81 -21.89
N GLU A 237 -24.46 4.51 -21.25
CA GLU A 237 -23.88 5.76 -21.72
C GLU A 237 -23.04 5.55 -22.99
N LEU A 238 -22.21 4.52 -23.00
CA LEU A 238 -21.34 4.19 -24.15
C LEU A 238 -22.16 3.83 -25.40
N ASN A 239 -23.18 3.00 -25.24
CA ASN A 239 -24.08 2.61 -26.32
C ASN A 239 -24.87 3.80 -26.86
N ALA A 240 -25.37 4.69 -25.97
CA ALA A 240 -26.13 5.87 -26.37
C ALA A 240 -25.35 6.85 -27.27
N TRP A 241 -24.03 6.88 -27.09
CA TRP A 241 -23.12 7.74 -27.87
C TRP A 241 -22.35 7.01 -28.96
N GLY A 242 -22.58 5.69 -29.14
CA GLY A 242 -21.97 4.89 -30.18
C GLY A 242 -20.47 4.64 -30.01
N TYR A 243 -19.97 4.67 -28.78
CA TYR A 243 -18.59 4.33 -28.50
C TYR A 243 -18.33 2.84 -28.73
N THR A 244 -17.15 2.52 -29.20
CA THR A 244 -16.71 1.13 -29.42
C THR A 244 -15.55 0.81 -28.50
N ARG A 245 -15.55 -0.43 -27.99
CA ARG A 245 -14.51 -0.93 -27.12
C ARG A 245 -13.13 -0.83 -27.78
N PRO A 246 -12.12 -0.23 -27.15
CA PRO A 246 -10.75 -0.25 -27.62
C PRO A 246 -10.18 -1.67 -27.71
N VAL A 247 -9.26 -1.90 -28.64
CA VAL A 247 -8.61 -3.22 -28.83
C VAL A 247 -7.68 -3.52 -27.65
N ASN A 248 -6.88 -2.54 -27.24
CA ASN A 248 -5.88 -2.70 -26.19
C ASN A 248 -6.38 -2.09 -24.88
N GLU A 249 -5.93 -2.62 -23.74
CA GLU A 249 -6.15 -2.03 -22.44
C GLU A 249 -5.46 -0.65 -22.34
N PHE A 250 -6.01 0.25 -21.51
CA PHE A 250 -5.40 1.57 -21.28
C PHE A 250 -3.99 1.43 -20.70
N TRP A 251 -3.79 0.52 -19.75
CA TRP A 251 -2.50 0.34 -19.10
C TRP A 251 -1.43 -0.15 -20.06
N GLU A 252 -1.76 -1.07 -20.98
CA GLU A 252 -0.84 -1.50 -22.04
C GLU A 252 -0.40 -0.30 -22.91
N TYR A 253 -1.36 0.52 -23.33
CA TYR A 253 -1.08 1.72 -24.12
C TYR A 253 -0.20 2.72 -23.36
N ALA A 254 -0.54 3.03 -22.09
CA ALA A 254 0.18 4.01 -21.29
C ALA A 254 1.60 3.54 -20.93
N PHE A 255 1.76 2.28 -20.54
CA PHE A 255 3.03 1.76 -20.04
C PHE A 255 4.10 1.58 -21.11
N ASN A 256 3.72 1.48 -22.40
CA ASN A 256 4.70 1.49 -23.48
C ASN A 256 5.56 2.77 -23.48
N GLU A 257 4.97 3.95 -23.27
CA GLU A 257 5.69 5.21 -23.20
C GLU A 257 6.28 5.45 -21.79
N VAL A 258 5.55 5.11 -20.75
CA VAL A 258 6.02 5.25 -19.35
C VAL A 258 7.33 4.50 -19.15
N LYS A 259 7.39 3.21 -19.52
CA LYS A 259 8.60 2.39 -19.35
C LYS A 259 9.76 2.86 -20.22
N ALA A 260 9.47 3.44 -21.38
CA ALA A 260 10.52 4.01 -22.23
C ALA A 260 11.19 5.24 -21.60
N LYS A 261 10.41 6.09 -20.90
CA LYS A 261 10.92 7.32 -20.28
C LYS A 261 11.33 7.15 -18.82
N TYR A 262 10.59 6.31 -18.07
CA TYR A 262 10.78 6.05 -16.65
C TYR A 262 10.91 4.54 -16.39
N PRO A 263 11.98 3.88 -16.87
CA PRO A 263 12.11 2.41 -16.82
C PRO A 263 12.10 1.83 -15.40
N ASN A 264 12.46 2.64 -14.41
CA ASN A 264 12.56 2.24 -13.00
C ASN A 264 11.36 2.75 -12.16
N ALA A 265 10.31 3.27 -12.81
CA ALA A 265 9.12 3.72 -12.08
C ALA A 265 8.41 2.54 -11.40
N ILE A 266 8.08 2.71 -10.13
CA ILE A 266 7.31 1.74 -9.36
C ILE A 266 5.82 2.09 -9.50
N LEU A 267 5.05 1.18 -10.07
CA LEU A 267 3.62 1.35 -10.30
C LEU A 267 2.85 0.42 -9.37
N LEU A 268 2.11 0.99 -8.42
CA LEU A 268 1.29 0.28 -7.45
C LEU A 268 -0.19 0.44 -7.84
N ALA A 269 -0.87 -0.66 -8.10
CA ALA A 269 -2.30 -0.66 -8.41
C ALA A 269 -3.14 -0.87 -7.15
N GLU A 270 -4.09 0.01 -6.93
CA GLU A 270 -5.21 -0.32 -6.06
C GLU A 270 -6.19 -1.22 -6.82
N VAL A 271 -6.46 -2.38 -6.25
CA VAL A 271 -7.30 -3.43 -6.83
C VAL A 271 -7.74 -4.41 -5.74
N TYR A 272 -8.88 -5.08 -5.93
CA TYR A 272 -9.47 -5.91 -4.89
C TYR A 272 -9.74 -7.35 -5.32
N GLU A 273 -10.06 -7.60 -6.60
CA GLU A 273 -10.43 -8.92 -7.11
C GLU A 273 -9.20 -9.69 -7.64
N GLU A 274 -9.08 -10.95 -7.28
CA GLU A 274 -7.88 -11.77 -7.59
C GLU A 274 -7.60 -11.86 -9.11
N TRP A 275 -8.63 -11.97 -9.96
CA TRP A 275 -8.45 -12.02 -11.41
C TRP A 275 -7.96 -10.68 -11.99
N GLU A 276 -8.31 -9.56 -11.38
CA GLU A 276 -7.85 -8.21 -11.75
C GLU A 276 -6.40 -8.00 -11.34
N ILE A 277 -6.01 -8.51 -10.17
CA ILE A 277 -4.62 -8.52 -9.68
C ILE A 277 -3.71 -9.15 -10.73
N GLU A 278 -4.05 -10.37 -11.18
CA GLU A 278 -3.25 -11.09 -12.17
C GLU A 278 -3.20 -10.36 -13.52
N LEU A 279 -4.33 -9.77 -13.95
CA LEU A 279 -4.40 -9.02 -15.20
C LEU A 279 -3.56 -7.74 -15.13
N LEU A 280 -3.69 -6.94 -14.07
CA LEU A 280 -2.92 -5.69 -13.90
C LEU A 280 -1.42 -5.96 -13.81
N TYR A 281 -1.02 -7.03 -13.14
CA TYR A 281 0.37 -7.47 -13.16
C TYR A 281 0.86 -7.79 -14.59
N LYS A 282 0.10 -8.60 -15.35
CA LYS A 282 0.42 -8.92 -16.76
C LYS A 282 0.49 -7.69 -17.65
N LEU A 283 -0.32 -6.66 -17.38
CA LEU A 283 -0.29 -5.38 -18.10
C LEU A 283 0.92 -4.51 -17.73
N GLY A 284 1.61 -4.84 -16.62
CA GLY A 284 2.91 -4.28 -16.29
C GLY A 284 3.00 -3.43 -15.05
N PHE A 285 2.02 -3.52 -14.15
CA PHE A 285 2.17 -2.98 -12.79
C PHE A 285 3.31 -3.68 -12.06
N THR A 286 4.01 -2.94 -11.21
CA THR A 286 5.09 -3.49 -10.39
C THR A 286 4.49 -4.23 -9.19
N TYR A 287 3.47 -3.63 -8.56
CA TYR A 287 2.76 -4.19 -7.42
C TYR A 287 1.26 -3.94 -7.53
N THR A 288 0.50 -4.78 -6.86
CA THR A 288 -0.95 -4.69 -6.65
C THR A 288 -1.26 -4.83 -5.17
N TYR A 289 -2.36 -4.27 -4.70
CA TYR A 289 -2.83 -4.49 -3.32
C TYR A 289 -3.16 -5.97 -3.08
N ASP A 290 -2.84 -6.46 -1.88
CA ASP A 290 -3.32 -7.74 -1.35
C ASP A 290 -4.36 -7.51 -0.25
N LYS A 291 -5.52 -7.01 -0.64
CA LYS A 291 -6.65 -6.79 0.28
C LYS A 291 -7.18 -8.11 0.86
N ALA A 292 -7.10 -9.20 0.08
CA ALA A 292 -7.55 -10.51 0.52
C ALA A 292 -6.77 -11.02 1.75
N LEU A 293 -5.47 -10.74 1.84
CA LEU A 293 -4.69 -11.05 3.04
C LEU A 293 -5.21 -10.28 4.26
N LEU A 294 -5.49 -8.97 4.11
CA LEU A 294 -6.06 -8.17 5.21
C LEU A 294 -7.36 -8.81 5.73
N ASP A 295 -8.28 -9.17 4.82
CA ASP A 295 -9.55 -9.80 5.19
C ASP A 295 -9.35 -11.12 5.94
N LYS A 296 -8.35 -11.93 5.56
CA LYS A 296 -8.00 -13.16 6.27
C LYS A 296 -7.38 -12.91 7.64
N LEU A 297 -6.58 -11.85 7.77
CA LEU A 297 -5.98 -11.46 9.05
C LEU A 297 -7.02 -10.96 10.07
N GLU A 298 -8.17 -10.50 9.65
CA GLU A 298 -9.28 -10.20 10.56
C GLU A 298 -9.91 -11.49 11.16
N GLY A 299 -9.77 -12.62 10.47
CA GLY A 299 -10.34 -13.91 10.80
C GLY A 299 -9.52 -14.78 11.76
N THR A 300 -9.47 -16.06 11.46
CA THR A 300 -8.91 -17.15 12.25
C THR A 300 -7.53 -17.59 11.74
N PRO A 301 -6.71 -18.27 12.55
CA PRO A 301 -5.43 -18.83 12.08
C PRO A 301 -5.61 -19.82 10.92
N TYR A 302 -6.73 -20.56 10.87
CA TYR A 302 -7.05 -21.44 9.76
C TYR A 302 -7.20 -20.67 8.44
N GLU A 303 -7.96 -19.57 8.44
CA GLU A 303 -8.18 -18.75 7.24
C GLU A 303 -6.89 -18.11 6.71
N VAL A 304 -6.02 -17.68 7.63
CA VAL A 304 -4.70 -17.13 7.25
C VAL A 304 -3.82 -18.25 6.69
N ASN A 305 -3.68 -19.38 7.38
CA ASN A 305 -2.88 -20.51 6.91
C ASN A 305 -3.37 -21.04 5.56
N ASP A 306 -4.69 -21.17 5.36
CA ASP A 306 -5.26 -21.60 4.10
C ASP A 306 -4.91 -20.64 2.97
N TYR A 307 -5.01 -19.31 3.21
CA TYR A 307 -4.67 -18.30 2.23
C TYR A 307 -3.18 -18.35 1.85
N ILE A 308 -2.28 -18.29 2.83
CA ILE A 308 -0.84 -18.20 2.56
C ILE A 308 -0.24 -19.50 2.02
N HIS A 309 -0.85 -20.65 2.32
CA HIS A 309 -0.41 -21.95 1.86
C HIS A 309 -0.39 -22.08 0.33
N TYR A 310 -1.39 -21.53 -0.36
CA TYR A 310 -1.53 -21.68 -1.82
C TYR A 310 -0.85 -20.58 -2.64
N LYS A 311 -0.28 -19.58 -2.00
CA LYS A 311 0.39 -18.49 -2.72
C LYS A 311 1.82 -18.87 -3.11
N THR A 312 2.26 -18.35 -4.24
CA THR A 312 3.57 -18.62 -4.82
C THR A 312 4.54 -17.46 -4.56
N GLU A 313 5.84 -17.70 -4.70
CA GLU A 313 6.85 -16.65 -4.69
C GLU A 313 6.55 -15.55 -5.72
N SER A 314 6.06 -15.93 -6.91
CA SER A 314 5.65 -14.97 -7.93
C SER A 314 4.49 -14.09 -7.47
N PHE A 315 3.52 -14.61 -6.71
CA PHE A 315 2.44 -13.82 -6.14
C PHE A 315 2.99 -12.81 -5.12
N TRP A 316 3.81 -13.29 -4.17
CA TRP A 316 4.42 -12.41 -3.18
C TRP A 316 5.27 -11.31 -3.81
N GLY A 317 6.04 -11.63 -4.87
CA GLY A 317 6.90 -10.67 -5.56
C GLY A 317 6.17 -9.51 -6.24
N HIS A 318 4.84 -9.58 -6.39
CA HIS A 318 4.04 -8.57 -7.10
C HIS A 318 2.90 -7.99 -6.27
N THR A 319 2.84 -8.29 -4.98
CA THR A 319 1.80 -7.79 -4.10
C THR A 319 2.36 -6.89 -3.00
N ALA A 320 1.53 -5.97 -2.57
CA ALA A 320 1.77 -5.07 -1.44
C ALA A 320 0.88 -5.47 -0.28
N HIS A 321 1.49 -5.78 0.87
CA HIS A 321 0.82 -6.32 2.04
C HIS A 321 0.69 -5.26 3.12
N PHE A 322 -0.52 -5.10 3.63
CA PHE A 322 -0.87 -4.11 4.65
C PHE A 322 -1.92 -4.65 5.62
N VAL A 323 -2.03 -4.04 6.77
CA VAL A 323 -3.06 -4.32 7.77
C VAL A 323 -4.00 -3.12 7.98
N GLU A 324 -3.67 -2.00 7.42
CA GLU A 324 -4.47 -0.77 7.31
C GLU A 324 -3.91 0.13 6.21
N ASN A 325 -4.73 1.02 5.68
CA ASN A 325 -4.38 2.13 4.82
C ASN A 325 -5.34 3.29 5.08
N HIS A 326 -5.34 4.35 4.26
CA HIS A 326 -6.23 5.49 4.43
C HIS A 326 -7.73 5.15 4.23
N ASP A 327 -8.07 4.10 3.45
CA ASP A 327 -9.46 3.67 3.18
C ASP A 327 -9.98 2.67 4.20
N GLU A 328 -9.10 1.87 4.78
CA GLU A 328 -9.46 0.87 5.77
C GLU A 328 -9.56 1.46 7.18
N ASN A 329 -10.26 0.76 8.07
CA ASN A 329 -10.16 1.08 9.49
C ASN A 329 -8.74 0.80 10.00
N ARG A 330 -8.37 1.46 11.09
CA ARG A 330 -7.10 1.18 11.78
C ARG A 330 -7.02 -0.29 12.19
N ALA A 331 -5.85 -0.90 12.05
CA ALA A 331 -5.62 -2.31 12.40
C ALA A 331 -6.04 -2.63 13.84
N VAL A 332 -5.73 -1.75 14.80
CA VAL A 332 -6.11 -1.95 16.20
C VAL A 332 -7.63 -1.95 16.39
N PHE A 333 -8.37 -1.21 15.56
CA PHE A 333 -9.83 -1.21 15.59
C PHE A 333 -10.39 -2.52 15.00
N ASN A 334 -9.98 -2.89 13.78
CA ASN A 334 -10.50 -4.07 13.07
C ASN A 334 -10.10 -5.37 13.75
N MET A 335 -8.88 -5.48 14.24
CA MET A 335 -8.38 -6.66 14.93
C MET A 335 -8.93 -6.77 16.37
N GLY A 336 -9.49 -5.69 16.90
CA GLY A 336 -10.09 -5.63 18.24
C GLY A 336 -9.10 -5.50 19.40
N SER A 337 -7.81 -5.71 19.18
CA SER A 337 -6.76 -5.50 20.18
C SER A 337 -5.42 -5.09 19.54
N VAL A 338 -4.57 -4.44 20.33
CA VAL A 338 -3.20 -4.10 19.93
C VAL A 338 -2.37 -5.35 19.67
N GLU A 339 -2.56 -6.39 20.47
CA GLU A 339 -1.82 -7.66 20.36
C GLU A 339 -2.13 -8.36 19.04
N LYS A 340 -3.43 -8.50 18.67
CA LYS A 340 -3.83 -9.08 17.38
C LYS A 340 -3.35 -8.21 16.22
N ALA A 341 -3.43 -6.88 16.33
CA ALA A 341 -2.93 -5.96 15.29
C ALA A 341 -1.41 -6.12 15.06
N LYS A 342 -0.62 -6.29 16.13
CA LYS A 342 0.83 -6.60 16.01
C LYS A 342 1.07 -7.96 15.36
N ALA A 343 0.33 -9.00 15.75
CA ALA A 343 0.43 -10.32 15.16
C ALA A 343 0.11 -10.29 13.65
N ALA A 344 -0.99 -9.63 13.27
CA ALA A 344 -1.37 -9.42 11.88
C ALA A 344 -0.31 -8.62 11.10
N GLY A 345 0.20 -7.53 11.71
CA GLY A 345 1.27 -6.70 11.13
C GLY A 345 2.55 -7.47 10.92
N THR A 346 2.89 -8.41 11.82
CA THR A 346 4.04 -9.30 11.64
C THR A 346 3.84 -10.21 10.44
N VAL A 347 2.70 -10.88 10.34
CA VAL A 347 2.41 -11.75 9.19
C VAL A 347 2.49 -10.94 7.89
N ALA A 348 1.75 -9.83 7.78
CA ALA A 348 1.73 -9.02 6.56
C ALA A 348 3.13 -8.53 6.15
N ALA A 349 3.96 -8.13 7.12
CA ALA A 349 5.28 -7.56 6.84
C ALA A 349 6.37 -8.61 6.55
N THR A 350 6.15 -9.88 6.85
CA THR A 350 7.19 -10.91 6.71
C THR A 350 6.94 -11.94 5.61
N LEU A 351 5.84 -11.83 4.84
CA LEU A 351 5.52 -12.76 3.75
C LEU A 351 6.35 -12.55 2.47
N GLY A 352 6.83 -11.34 2.20
CA GLY A 352 7.57 -10.97 0.99
C GLY A 352 6.84 -9.89 0.19
N GLY A 353 7.40 -9.49 -0.96
CA GLY A 353 6.84 -8.41 -1.76
C GLY A 353 6.97 -7.03 -1.11
N MET A 354 6.13 -6.09 -1.53
CA MET A 354 6.15 -4.74 -0.96
C MET A 354 5.52 -4.74 0.43
N ILE A 355 6.27 -4.32 1.42
CA ILE A 355 5.75 -4.09 2.77
C ILE A 355 5.12 -2.70 2.80
N PHE A 356 3.83 -2.62 3.11
CA PHE A 356 3.10 -1.37 3.09
C PHE A 356 2.63 -0.98 4.50
N MET A 357 3.16 0.11 5.03
CA MET A 357 2.88 0.66 6.35
C MET A 357 2.14 1.99 6.23
N ASN A 358 1.10 2.19 7.04
CA ASN A 358 0.35 3.44 7.10
C ASN A 358 0.81 4.30 8.28
N HIS A 359 0.86 5.62 8.09
CA HIS A 359 1.20 6.57 9.16
C HIS A 359 0.21 6.44 10.34
N GLY A 360 0.77 6.31 11.55
CA GLY A 360 0.00 6.05 12.78
C GLY A 360 -0.16 4.56 13.14
N GLN A 361 0.08 3.62 12.23
CA GLN A 361 0.08 2.18 12.53
C GLN A 361 1.09 1.85 13.64
N TRP A 362 2.30 2.39 13.57
CA TRP A 362 3.33 2.17 14.58
C TRP A 362 2.97 2.78 15.94
N SER A 363 2.19 3.83 15.94
CA SER A 363 1.68 4.47 17.16
C SER A 363 0.50 3.73 17.80
N GLY A 364 -0.03 2.70 17.12
CA GLY A 364 -1.17 1.93 17.60
C GLY A 364 -2.49 2.70 17.60
N TYR A 365 -2.64 3.67 16.69
CA TYR A 365 -3.86 4.49 16.60
C TYR A 365 -5.07 3.62 16.25
N ARG A 366 -6.22 3.97 16.81
CA ARG A 366 -7.50 3.25 16.68
C ARG A 366 -8.52 3.99 15.82
N ASN A 367 -8.44 5.33 15.80
CA ASN A 367 -9.41 6.14 15.09
C ASN A 367 -8.97 6.32 13.64
N LYS A 368 -9.85 5.95 12.71
CA LYS A 368 -9.63 6.20 11.29
C LYS A 368 -9.56 7.71 11.07
N LEU A 369 -8.55 8.15 10.34
CA LEU A 369 -8.49 9.50 9.80
C LEU A 369 -9.40 9.56 8.58
N ASP A 370 -10.43 10.42 8.60
CA ASP A 370 -11.25 10.66 7.42
C ASP A 370 -10.45 11.47 6.38
N VAL A 371 -10.45 11.01 5.15
CA VAL A 371 -9.63 11.59 4.06
C VAL A 371 -10.01 13.04 3.71
N HIS A 372 -11.24 13.47 4.06
CA HIS A 372 -11.71 14.84 3.84
C HIS A 372 -11.26 15.81 4.93
N LEU A 373 -10.59 15.32 5.99
CA LEU A 373 -10.26 16.13 7.16
C LEU A 373 -8.76 16.44 7.27
N ARG A 374 -8.47 17.67 7.71
CA ARG A 374 -7.11 18.18 7.98
C ARG A 374 -6.46 17.52 9.20
N ARG A 375 -7.23 16.96 10.11
CA ARG A 375 -6.78 16.33 11.35
C ARG A 375 -7.69 15.19 11.76
N GLY A 376 -7.13 14.22 12.43
CA GLY A 376 -7.88 13.20 13.15
C GLY A 376 -8.20 13.60 14.60
N ALA A 377 -8.95 12.75 15.28
CA ALA A 377 -9.11 12.84 16.73
C ALA A 377 -7.74 12.68 17.42
N ASP A 378 -7.54 13.41 18.52
CA ASP A 378 -6.31 13.29 19.31
C ASP A 378 -6.23 11.90 19.94
N GLU A 379 -5.14 11.19 19.69
CA GLU A 379 -4.83 9.92 20.30
C GLU A 379 -3.44 9.93 20.92
N ASN A 380 -3.29 9.15 21.98
CA ASN A 380 -1.97 8.92 22.56
C ASN A 380 -1.28 7.77 21.84
N GLU A 381 0.00 7.95 21.56
CA GLU A 381 0.86 6.88 21.06
C GLU A 381 0.95 5.73 22.08
N ASP A 382 0.75 4.48 21.62
CA ASP A 382 1.08 3.30 22.41
C ASP A 382 2.58 3.02 22.30
N TYR A 383 3.31 3.33 23.35
CA TYR A 383 4.77 3.18 23.38
C TYR A 383 5.22 1.74 23.17
N GLY A 384 4.46 0.75 23.66
CA GLY A 384 4.77 -0.66 23.48
C GLY A 384 4.67 -1.08 22.00
N THR A 385 3.63 -0.63 21.33
CA THR A 385 3.42 -0.87 19.88
C THR A 385 4.52 -0.21 19.07
N LYS A 386 4.86 1.05 19.37
CA LYS A 386 5.94 1.75 18.66
C LYS A 386 7.27 1.02 18.79
N LYS A 387 7.65 0.62 19.99
CA LYS A 387 8.90 -0.13 20.23
C LYS A 387 8.91 -1.48 19.53
N TYR A 388 7.76 -2.13 19.45
CA TYR A 388 7.62 -3.37 18.69
C TYR A 388 7.89 -3.16 17.20
N TYR A 389 7.23 -2.16 16.57
CA TYR A 389 7.45 -1.86 15.16
C TYR A 389 8.86 -1.35 14.88
N GLU A 390 9.46 -0.51 15.72
CA GLU A 390 10.85 -0.07 15.55
C GLU A 390 11.83 -1.27 15.52
N ARG A 391 11.57 -2.33 16.31
CA ARG A 391 12.36 -3.57 16.26
C ARG A 391 12.06 -4.41 15.02
N LEU A 392 10.78 -4.61 14.72
CA LEU A 392 10.35 -5.34 13.53
C LEU A 392 10.93 -4.71 12.25
N MET A 393 10.85 -3.39 12.11
CA MET A 393 11.37 -2.68 10.95
C MET A 393 12.89 -2.85 10.75
N LYS A 394 13.66 -3.03 11.83
CA LYS A 394 15.08 -3.35 11.72
C LYS A 394 15.32 -4.77 11.20
N ILE A 395 14.51 -5.73 11.66
CA ILE A 395 14.56 -7.12 11.21
C ILE A 395 14.22 -7.20 9.72
N LEU A 396 13.19 -6.46 9.27
CA LEU A 396 12.72 -6.45 7.88
C LEU A 396 13.73 -5.89 6.87
N GLN A 397 14.81 -5.27 7.31
CA GLN A 397 15.90 -4.83 6.42
C GLN A 397 16.81 -5.98 5.99
N ASP A 398 16.72 -7.15 6.63
CA ASP A 398 17.48 -8.34 6.23
C ASP A 398 16.98 -8.85 4.86
N PRO A 399 17.89 -9.28 3.96
CA PRO A 399 17.54 -9.77 2.62
C PRO A 399 16.46 -10.87 2.62
N ALA A 400 16.39 -11.72 3.63
CA ALA A 400 15.37 -12.75 3.74
C ALA A 400 13.93 -12.19 3.71
N PHE A 401 13.69 -10.97 4.20
CA PHE A 401 12.37 -10.35 4.23
C PHE A 401 12.10 -9.44 3.04
N THR A 402 13.14 -8.91 2.41
CA THR A 402 13.01 -8.07 1.21
C THR A 402 13.06 -8.87 -0.09
N GLY A 403 13.37 -10.16 -0.03
CA GLY A 403 13.28 -11.13 -1.12
C GLY A 403 11.89 -11.79 -1.19
N THR A 404 11.77 -12.83 -2.03
CA THR A 404 10.52 -13.58 -2.26
C THR A 404 10.56 -15.02 -1.78
N ASN A 405 11.72 -15.53 -1.39
CA ASN A 405 11.86 -16.92 -0.97
C ASN A 405 11.08 -17.20 0.32
N TYR A 406 10.01 -17.95 0.15
CA TYR A 406 9.01 -18.24 1.16
C TYR A 406 8.70 -19.73 1.16
N TYR A 407 8.72 -20.38 2.34
CA TYR A 407 8.40 -21.78 2.48
C TYR A 407 7.38 -21.98 3.59
N PHE A 408 6.19 -22.44 3.24
CA PHE A 408 5.15 -22.77 4.21
C PHE A 408 5.58 -23.94 5.08
N VAL A 409 5.38 -23.87 6.39
CA VAL A 409 5.71 -24.95 7.31
C VAL A 409 4.54 -25.90 7.46
N TYR A 410 4.76 -27.14 7.05
CA TYR A 410 3.81 -28.24 7.19
C TYR A 410 4.07 -29.04 8.47
N ASN A 411 3.10 -29.90 8.84
CA ASN A 411 3.26 -30.94 9.86
C ASN A 411 3.71 -30.44 11.24
N MET A 412 3.33 -29.22 11.62
CA MET A 412 3.43 -28.80 13.02
C MET A 412 2.71 -29.80 13.92
N SER A 413 3.24 -30.05 15.14
CA SER A 413 2.64 -30.89 16.15
C SER A 413 2.46 -30.16 17.48
N GLY A 414 1.82 -30.76 18.45
CA GLY A 414 1.49 -30.16 19.74
C GLY A 414 -0.01 -29.87 19.88
N ASP A 415 -0.46 -29.70 21.12
CA ASP A 415 -1.89 -29.61 21.45
C ASP A 415 -2.59 -28.34 20.90
N ARG A 416 -1.82 -27.31 20.61
CA ARG A 416 -2.31 -26.01 20.11
C ARG A 416 -1.77 -25.63 18.73
N LYS A 417 -1.23 -26.59 17.98
CA LYS A 417 -0.63 -26.36 16.66
C LYS A 417 -1.51 -25.60 15.68
N ASP A 418 -2.83 -25.79 15.76
CA ASP A 418 -3.79 -25.15 14.84
C ASP A 418 -4.06 -23.66 15.16
N ASP A 419 -3.54 -23.18 16.30
CA ASP A 419 -3.54 -21.74 16.63
C ASP A 419 -2.33 -21.00 16.01
N PHE A 420 -1.37 -21.73 15.45
CA PHE A 420 -0.10 -21.16 14.99
C PHE A 420 -0.07 -20.97 13.48
N ILE A 421 0.58 -19.88 13.07
CA ILE A 421 1.01 -19.61 11.70
C ILE A 421 2.54 -19.70 11.71
N ALA A 422 3.11 -20.47 10.78
CA ALA A 422 4.57 -20.59 10.69
C ALA A 422 5.04 -20.75 9.24
N TYR A 423 6.14 -20.09 8.91
CA TYR A 423 6.82 -20.19 7.61
C TYR A 423 8.29 -19.80 7.72
N LEU A 424 9.07 -20.25 6.74
CA LEU A 424 10.49 -19.91 6.61
C LEU A 424 10.66 -18.77 5.61
N ARG A 425 11.63 -17.90 5.89
CA ARG A 425 12.10 -16.83 5.01
C ARG A 425 13.60 -17.00 4.82
N GLU A 426 14.05 -17.00 3.58
CA GLU A 426 15.44 -17.30 3.25
C GLU A 426 15.94 -16.45 2.09
N GLU A 427 17.18 -15.96 2.20
CA GLU A 427 17.91 -15.33 1.10
C GLU A 427 19.41 -15.42 1.36
N GLY A 428 20.14 -16.13 0.47
CA GLY A 428 21.56 -16.39 0.66
C GLY A 428 21.84 -17.12 2.00
N ASP A 429 22.65 -16.52 2.85
CA ASP A 429 23.01 -17.04 4.19
C ASP A 429 22.04 -16.59 5.29
N SER A 430 20.97 -15.88 4.94
CA SER A 430 19.97 -15.40 5.90
C SER A 430 18.76 -16.33 5.96
N HIS A 431 18.56 -16.97 7.10
CA HIS A 431 17.49 -17.94 7.32
C HIS A 431 16.70 -17.61 8.57
N TYR A 432 15.38 -17.50 8.41
CA TYR A 432 14.46 -17.15 9.49
C TYR A 432 13.25 -18.09 9.53
N LEU A 433 12.84 -18.44 10.73
CA LEU A 433 11.54 -19.02 11.01
C LEU A 433 10.65 -17.95 11.66
N VAL A 434 9.55 -17.62 11.02
CA VAL A 434 8.50 -16.77 11.60
C VAL A 434 7.44 -17.66 12.23
N VAL A 435 7.11 -17.41 13.50
CA VAL A 435 6.07 -18.15 14.24
C VAL A 435 5.15 -17.16 14.94
N VAL A 436 3.87 -17.28 14.69
CA VAL A 436 2.83 -16.43 15.28
C VAL A 436 1.75 -17.29 15.93
N ASN A 437 1.50 -17.13 17.22
CA ASN A 437 0.30 -17.65 17.83
C ASN A 437 -0.87 -16.72 17.48
N TYR A 438 -1.68 -17.14 16.52
CA TYR A 438 -2.79 -16.33 15.98
C TYR A 438 -4.12 -16.63 16.66
N SER A 439 -4.08 -16.79 18.01
CA SER A 439 -5.25 -16.97 18.87
C SER A 439 -5.12 -16.19 20.17
N ASN A 440 -6.19 -16.08 20.93
CA ASN A 440 -6.18 -15.42 22.24
C ASN A 440 -5.68 -16.30 23.38
N ASN A 441 -5.32 -17.54 23.12
CA ASN A 441 -4.87 -18.50 24.12
C ASN A 441 -3.35 -18.67 24.06
N SER A 442 -2.71 -18.82 25.24
CA SER A 442 -1.32 -19.29 25.27
C SER A 442 -1.24 -20.74 24.84
N GLY A 443 -0.19 -21.11 24.13
CA GLY A 443 -0.01 -22.47 23.65
C GLY A 443 1.40 -22.76 23.20
N CYS A 444 1.67 -24.03 22.93
CA CYS A 444 2.94 -24.51 22.38
C CYS A 444 2.69 -25.28 21.08
N ALA A 445 3.60 -25.14 20.14
CA ALA A 445 3.69 -25.97 18.94
C ALA A 445 5.14 -26.41 18.72
N ASN A 446 5.31 -27.57 18.13
CA ASN A 446 6.60 -28.01 17.60
C ASN A 446 6.62 -27.70 16.11
N VAL A 447 7.52 -26.82 15.70
CA VAL A 447 7.58 -26.23 14.37
C VAL A 447 8.78 -26.82 13.62
N PRO A 448 8.57 -27.63 12.56
CA PRO A 448 9.66 -28.19 11.78
C PRO A 448 10.47 -27.12 11.04
N ILE A 449 11.81 -27.29 11.04
CA ILE A 449 12.73 -26.57 10.17
C ILE A 449 13.39 -27.61 9.27
N TYR A 450 12.87 -27.72 8.04
CA TYR A 450 13.21 -28.88 7.17
C TYR A 450 14.64 -28.83 6.64
N ASN A 451 15.25 -27.68 6.56
CA ASN A 451 16.54 -27.44 5.94
C ASN A 451 17.63 -27.08 6.95
N ILE A 452 17.39 -27.29 8.24
CA ILE A 452 18.42 -27.03 9.24
C ILE A 452 19.55 -28.07 9.13
N GLU A 453 20.77 -27.61 8.91
CA GLU A 453 21.96 -28.45 8.80
C GLU A 453 22.76 -28.48 10.11
N GLY A 454 23.77 -29.37 10.17
CA GLY A 454 24.61 -29.55 11.34
C GLY A 454 24.11 -30.65 12.28
N ASN A 455 24.79 -30.84 13.41
CA ASN A 455 24.51 -31.82 14.45
C ASN A 455 24.84 -31.20 15.82
N GLY A 456 24.19 -31.68 16.86
CA GLY A 456 24.45 -31.25 18.22
C GLY A 456 23.79 -29.92 18.56
N ASP A 457 24.36 -29.19 19.52
CA ASP A 457 23.76 -27.99 20.05
C ASP A 457 24.19 -26.75 19.25
N HIS A 458 23.21 -25.98 18.77
CA HIS A 458 23.39 -24.74 18.04
C HIS A 458 22.61 -23.59 18.69
N THR A 459 23.04 -22.36 18.45
CA THR A 459 22.31 -21.16 18.86
C THR A 459 21.22 -20.86 17.84
N VAL A 460 20.00 -20.69 18.33
CA VAL A 460 18.85 -20.14 17.61
C VAL A 460 18.54 -18.80 18.24
N HIS A 461 18.62 -17.73 17.46
CA HIS A 461 18.44 -16.36 17.95
C HIS A 461 17.02 -15.88 17.67
N GLU A 462 16.24 -15.61 18.71
CA GLU A 462 14.96 -14.94 18.62
C GLU A 462 15.22 -13.43 18.53
N VAL A 463 14.95 -12.83 17.36
CA VAL A 463 15.42 -11.49 17.02
C VAL A 463 14.45 -10.36 17.41
N VAL A 464 13.19 -10.65 17.77
CA VAL A 464 12.22 -9.64 18.19
C VAL A 464 12.52 -9.16 19.61
N ASP A 465 12.80 -10.07 20.54
CA ASP A 465 13.14 -9.77 21.92
C ASP A 465 14.64 -9.90 22.22
N ASP A 466 15.45 -10.24 21.20
CA ASP A 466 16.91 -10.36 21.26
C ASP A 466 17.36 -11.44 22.28
N VAL A 467 16.82 -12.66 22.14
CA VAL A 467 17.08 -13.78 23.07
C VAL A 467 17.73 -14.94 22.32
N GLU A 468 18.84 -15.44 22.84
CA GLU A 468 19.52 -16.61 22.34
C GLU A 468 19.07 -17.90 23.05
N TYR A 469 18.78 -18.94 22.26
CA TYR A 469 18.44 -20.27 22.77
C TYR A 469 19.46 -21.27 22.23
N ILE A 470 20.00 -22.13 23.11
CA ILE A 470 20.76 -23.28 22.70
C ILE A 470 19.76 -24.45 22.48
N ARG A 471 19.78 -24.99 21.25
CA ARG A 471 18.88 -26.10 20.85
C ARG A 471 19.65 -27.15 20.10
N ASN A 472 19.27 -28.41 20.34
CA ASN A 472 19.87 -29.53 19.62
C ASN A 472 19.26 -29.64 18.23
N VAL A 473 20.10 -29.58 17.19
CA VAL A 473 19.67 -29.60 15.78
C VAL A 473 19.01 -30.91 15.41
N ASP A 474 19.48 -32.05 15.97
CA ASP A 474 18.87 -33.33 15.70
C ASP A 474 17.45 -33.44 16.27
N THR A 475 17.20 -32.78 17.43
CA THR A 475 15.86 -32.64 18.00
C THR A 475 14.98 -31.77 17.13
N ILE A 476 15.48 -30.60 16.71
CA ILE A 476 14.71 -29.69 15.79
C ILE A 476 14.34 -30.45 14.51
N ARG A 477 15.26 -31.17 13.91
CA ARG A 477 15.04 -31.92 12.67
C ARG A 477 14.00 -33.04 12.82
N ASN A 478 13.98 -33.74 13.94
CA ASN A 478 13.13 -34.90 14.16
C ASN A 478 11.77 -34.57 14.80
N GLU A 479 11.75 -33.60 15.69
CA GLU A 479 10.58 -33.24 16.52
C GLU A 479 10.03 -31.84 16.26
N GLY A 480 10.81 -30.96 15.61
CA GLY A 480 10.55 -29.53 15.44
C GLY A 480 11.12 -28.67 16.58
N LEU A 481 11.21 -27.37 16.33
CA LEU A 481 11.51 -26.40 17.37
C LEU A 481 10.26 -26.19 18.23
N THR A 482 10.35 -26.50 19.53
CA THR A 482 9.26 -26.20 20.47
C THR A 482 9.17 -24.71 20.73
N VAL A 483 8.07 -24.11 20.33
CA VAL A 483 7.78 -22.68 20.51
C VAL A 483 6.52 -22.53 21.36
N CYS A 484 6.64 -21.83 22.50
CA CYS A 484 5.52 -21.56 23.41
C CYS A 484 5.29 -20.04 23.46
N LEU A 485 4.10 -19.62 23.06
CA LEU A 485 3.72 -18.21 22.92
C LEU A 485 2.45 -17.89 23.70
N ASN A 486 2.39 -16.67 24.23
CA ASN A 486 1.11 -16.11 24.67
C ASN A 486 0.19 -15.88 23.48
N GLY A 487 -1.10 -15.66 23.76
CA GLY A 487 -2.05 -15.28 22.70
C GLY A 487 -1.56 -14.03 21.95
N TRP A 488 -1.64 -14.06 20.61
CA TRP A 488 -1.25 -13.00 19.69
C TRP A 488 0.24 -12.63 19.74
N GLN A 489 1.09 -13.45 20.31
CA GLN A 489 2.53 -13.21 20.34
C GLN A 489 3.19 -13.78 19.08
N SER A 490 4.20 -13.04 18.59
CA SER A 490 5.04 -13.44 17.46
C SER A 490 6.48 -13.60 17.92
N GLN A 491 7.18 -14.59 17.36
CA GLN A 491 8.63 -14.74 17.45
C GLN A 491 9.23 -14.96 16.06
N ILE A 492 10.41 -14.40 15.84
CA ILE A 492 11.18 -14.56 14.60
C ILE A 492 12.55 -15.09 14.98
N PHE A 493 12.84 -16.31 14.54
CA PHE A 493 14.08 -16.99 14.88
C PHE A 493 15.05 -16.96 13.70
N LYS A 494 16.23 -16.37 13.90
CA LYS A 494 17.35 -16.51 12.98
C LYS A 494 18.10 -17.79 13.33
N TYR A 495 18.38 -18.61 12.32
CA TYR A 495 19.15 -19.83 12.47
C TYR A 495 20.20 -19.93 11.37
N ASN A 496 21.27 -20.62 11.65
CA ASN A 496 22.34 -20.89 10.69
C ASN A 496 22.25 -22.37 10.29
N TYR A 497 22.70 -22.64 9.06
CA TYR A 497 22.93 -24.01 8.62
C TYR A 497 24.11 -24.62 9.34
#